data_67920691bc72d1a30ea0bfa6f8ecf03b
#
_entry.id   67920691bc72d1a30ea0bfa6f8ecf03b
#
_cell.length_a   1.000
_cell.length_b   1.000
_cell.length_c   1.000
_cell.angle_alpha   90.00
_cell.angle_beta   90.00
_cell.angle_gamma   90.00
#
_symmetry.space_group_name_H-M   'P 1'
#
loop_
_entity.id
_entity.type
_entity.pdbx_description
1 polymer ?
#
loop_
_entity_poly.entity_id
_entity_poly.type
_entity_poly.pdbx_seq_one_letter_code
_entity_poly.pdbx_strand_id
1 'polypeptide(L)'
;MASPKGPFGNGPGPPVDRQWTQTEGILEEERDTTMTGRLRILGVVLAVFGLAFLAGGAYTFYRTQEGARSLQAFSAAQQIKLSYNEQGQLVDRGKTEEAQGILSLLENDWGYPVVASDLNPNDPTVNTASEYMYQMATIAYHTMHGTQTVVLTEPKEYKGTTYPAGTYQVPVDGRYFSQFDRQDPLQGPARDQAWSGTAHALIAELGVGTMTATSLQMGYGLAGLFAGIGLTVLVAGLGLVWAARPAEEKAPKTRAIPQPIPA
;
A
#
# COMPACT_ATOMS: atom_id res chain seq x y z
N MET A 1 74.95 -70.61 8.89
CA MET A 1 75.21 -69.18 9.02
C MET A 1 74.00 -68.55 9.72
N ALA A 2 74.24 -68.18 10.98
CA ALA A 2 73.21 -67.72 11.91
C ALA A 2 73.06 -66.20 11.79
N SER A 3 71.79 -65.72 11.73
CA SER A 3 71.46 -64.31 11.83
C SER A 3 71.00 -63.99 13.26
N PRO A 4 71.47 -62.94 13.91
CA PRO A 4 71.10 -62.65 15.29
C PRO A 4 69.76 -61.83 15.34
N LYS A 5 68.91 -62.27 16.25
CA LYS A 5 67.73 -61.53 16.72
C LYS A 5 68.18 -60.42 17.68
N GLY A 6 67.88 -59.13 17.34
CA GLY A 6 67.93 -58.00 18.27
C GLY A 6 66.61 -57.83 19.03
N PRO A 7 66.63 -57.42 20.31
CA PRO A 7 65.42 -57.19 21.10
C PRO A 7 64.97 -55.76 20.95
N PHE A 8 63.80 -55.59 20.36
CA PHE A 8 63.11 -54.30 20.48
C PHE A 8 62.23 -54.32 21.73
N GLY A 9 62.67 -53.55 22.72
CA GLY A 9 61.88 -53.29 23.91
C GLY A 9 60.69 -52.46 23.65
N ASN A 10 59.49 -52.91 24.05
CA ASN A 10 58.27 -52.11 24.19
C ASN A 10 58.47 -51.17 25.40
N GLY A 11 58.99 -49.96 25.15
CA GLY A 11 58.90 -48.88 26.12
C GLY A 11 57.51 -48.29 26.12
N PRO A 12 56.97 -47.91 27.29
CA PRO A 12 55.69 -47.13 27.31
C PRO A 12 55.88 -45.81 26.56
N GLY A 13 54.97 -45.53 25.59
CA GLY A 13 54.98 -44.29 24.87
C GLY A 13 54.82 -43.10 25.84
N PRO A 14 55.30 -41.92 25.45
CA PRO A 14 55.21 -40.72 26.27
C PRO A 14 53.78 -40.46 26.69
N PRO A 15 53.55 -39.98 27.92
CA PRO A 15 52.17 -39.65 28.35
C PRO A 15 51.56 -38.60 27.41
N VAL A 16 50.49 -38.99 26.76
CA VAL A 16 49.72 -38.08 25.95
C VAL A 16 49.21 -36.94 26.87
N ASP A 17 49.63 -35.71 26.53
CA ASP A 17 49.51 -34.53 27.36
C ASP A 17 48.03 -34.22 27.61
N ARG A 18 47.45 -34.65 28.69
CA ARG A 18 46.09 -34.38 29.15
C ARG A 18 45.84 -32.88 29.38
N GLN A 19 46.90 -32.07 29.47
CA GLN A 19 46.79 -30.63 29.65
C GLN A 19 46.26 -29.93 28.41
N TRP A 20 46.59 -30.37 27.20
CA TRP A 20 46.11 -29.74 25.95
C TRP A 20 44.62 -29.93 25.75
N THR A 21 44.06 -31.08 26.07
CA THR A 21 42.64 -31.37 25.96
C THR A 21 41.78 -30.60 26.96
N GLN A 22 42.29 -30.26 28.15
CA GLN A 22 41.60 -29.44 29.12
C GLN A 22 41.57 -27.95 28.71
N THR A 23 42.67 -27.45 28.14
CA THR A 23 42.75 -26.04 27.71
C THR A 23 41.86 -25.78 26.49
N GLU A 24 41.80 -26.71 25.55
CA GLU A 24 40.85 -26.60 24.38
C GLU A 24 39.40 -26.63 24.84
N GLY A 25 39.02 -27.50 25.78
CA GLY A 25 37.67 -27.55 26.33
C GLY A 25 37.24 -26.26 27.03
N ILE A 26 38.15 -25.62 27.79
CA ILE A 26 37.86 -24.33 28.46
C ILE A 26 37.69 -23.20 27.45
N LEU A 27 38.51 -23.16 26.40
CA LEU A 27 38.41 -22.13 25.34
C LEU A 27 37.16 -22.31 24.47
N GLU A 28 36.70 -23.53 24.24
CA GLU A 28 35.44 -23.80 23.54
C GLU A 28 34.24 -23.41 24.40
N GLU A 29 34.23 -23.71 25.69
CA GLU A 29 33.15 -23.32 26.62
C GLU A 29 33.06 -21.81 26.80
N GLU A 30 34.18 -21.09 26.89
CA GLU A 30 34.22 -19.63 26.96
C GLU A 30 33.77 -18.97 25.65
N ARG A 31 34.07 -19.58 24.50
CA ARG A 31 33.60 -19.12 23.18
C ARG A 31 32.10 -19.33 23.03
N ASP A 32 31.56 -20.45 23.44
CA ASP A 32 30.12 -20.76 23.36
C ASP A 32 29.30 -19.86 24.27
N THR A 33 29.73 -19.56 25.48
CA THR A 33 29.05 -18.65 26.39
C THR A 33 29.03 -17.22 25.87
N THR A 34 30.10 -16.75 25.23
CA THR A 34 30.15 -15.40 24.63
C THR A 34 29.29 -15.30 23.37
N MET A 35 29.24 -16.32 22.51
CA MET A 35 28.39 -16.38 21.33
C MET A 35 26.92 -16.40 21.74
N THR A 36 26.52 -17.21 22.69
CA THR A 36 25.15 -17.32 23.21
C THR A 36 24.68 -16.00 23.79
N GLY A 37 25.54 -15.29 24.55
CA GLY A 37 25.27 -13.96 25.08
C GLY A 37 25.00 -12.93 23.97
N ARG A 38 25.81 -12.90 22.91
CA ARG A 38 25.67 -11.99 21.77
C ARG A 38 24.38 -12.26 20.99
N LEU A 39 24.02 -13.51 20.75
CA LEU A 39 22.80 -13.92 20.09
C LEU A 39 21.56 -13.48 20.89
N ARG A 40 21.60 -13.62 22.22
CA ARG A 40 20.51 -13.19 23.10
C ARG A 40 20.32 -11.68 23.05
N ILE A 41 21.38 -10.88 23.09
CA ILE A 41 21.33 -9.43 22.99
C ILE A 41 20.74 -9.03 21.61
N LEU A 42 21.23 -9.61 20.52
CA LEU A 42 20.72 -9.37 19.18
C LEU A 42 19.22 -9.71 19.09
N GLY A 43 18.80 -10.85 19.66
CA GLY A 43 17.42 -11.26 19.70
C GLY A 43 16.52 -10.26 20.45
N VAL A 44 16.98 -9.75 21.60
CA VAL A 44 16.26 -8.71 22.36
C VAL A 44 16.16 -7.42 21.56
N VAL A 45 17.24 -6.98 20.93
CA VAL A 45 17.23 -5.76 20.08
C VAL A 45 16.22 -5.91 18.94
N LEU A 46 16.26 -7.03 18.23
CA LEU A 46 15.28 -7.31 17.16
C LEU A 46 13.85 -7.34 17.69
N ALA A 47 13.61 -7.97 18.85
CA ALA A 47 12.28 -8.02 19.45
C ALA A 47 11.76 -6.61 19.78
N VAL A 48 12.61 -5.71 20.31
CA VAL A 48 12.25 -4.31 20.56
C VAL A 48 11.93 -3.57 19.26
N PHE A 49 12.74 -3.72 18.21
CA PHE A 49 12.41 -3.14 16.89
C PHE A 49 11.11 -3.71 16.32
N GLY A 50 10.90 -5.02 16.41
CA GLY A 50 9.64 -5.64 15.98
C GLY A 50 8.43 -5.05 16.69
N LEU A 51 8.48 -4.84 17.99
CA LEU A 51 7.43 -4.18 18.77
C LEU A 51 7.24 -2.72 18.34
N ALA A 52 8.31 -1.98 18.07
CA ALA A 52 8.23 -0.60 17.60
C ALA A 52 7.52 -0.50 16.23
N PHE A 53 7.83 -1.41 15.29
CA PHE A 53 7.13 -1.50 14.01
C PHE A 53 5.65 -1.87 14.17
N LEU A 54 5.33 -2.81 15.05
CA LEU A 54 3.93 -3.18 15.34
C LEU A 54 3.16 -1.99 15.91
N ALA A 55 3.74 -1.24 16.85
CA ALA A 55 3.14 -0.05 17.41
C ALA A 55 2.93 1.03 16.34
N GLY A 56 3.92 1.25 15.46
CA GLY A 56 3.80 2.18 14.32
C GLY A 56 2.71 1.74 13.35
N GLY A 57 2.61 0.45 13.05
CA GLY A 57 1.55 -0.11 12.21
C GLY A 57 0.16 0.10 12.81
N ALA A 58 -0.01 -0.19 14.10
CA ALA A 58 -1.26 0.02 14.82
C ALA A 58 -1.66 1.51 14.85
N TYR A 59 -0.72 2.41 15.10
CA TYR A 59 -0.97 3.85 15.07
C TYR A 59 -1.39 4.33 13.67
N THR A 60 -0.68 3.90 12.62
CA THR A 60 -1.01 4.24 11.23
C THR A 60 -2.40 3.72 10.87
N PHE A 61 -2.73 2.49 11.23
CA PHE A 61 -4.05 1.91 11.00
C PHE A 61 -5.17 2.72 11.68
N TYR A 62 -4.97 3.06 12.96
CA TYR A 62 -5.93 3.87 13.72
C TYR A 62 -6.18 5.24 13.08
N ARG A 63 -5.11 5.97 12.72
CA ARG A 63 -5.22 7.29 12.07
C ARG A 63 -5.87 7.21 10.69
N THR A 64 -5.54 6.18 9.92
CA THR A 64 -6.17 5.94 8.61
C THR A 64 -7.66 5.65 8.77
N GLN A 65 -8.05 4.86 9.76
CA GLN A 65 -9.46 4.56 10.03
C GLN A 65 -10.25 5.81 10.47
N GLU A 66 -9.66 6.71 11.26
CA GLU A 66 -10.29 8.00 11.58
C GLU A 66 -10.55 8.83 10.31
N GLY A 67 -9.55 8.95 9.43
CA GLY A 67 -9.69 9.65 8.15
C GLY A 67 -10.76 9.01 7.27
N ALA A 68 -10.80 7.68 7.18
CA ALA A 68 -11.82 6.96 6.41
C ALA A 68 -13.24 7.20 6.94
N ARG A 69 -13.43 7.19 8.25
CA ARG A 69 -14.74 7.51 8.85
C ARG A 69 -15.17 8.95 8.55
N SER A 70 -14.24 9.91 8.59
CA SER A 70 -14.52 11.30 8.27
C SER A 70 -14.91 11.47 6.80
N LEU A 71 -14.22 10.81 5.87
CA LEU A 71 -14.56 10.83 4.45
C LEU A 71 -15.94 10.22 4.21
N GLN A 72 -16.23 9.06 4.80
CA GLN A 72 -17.55 8.42 4.68
C GLN A 72 -18.68 9.29 5.24
N ALA A 73 -18.47 9.93 6.38
CA ALA A 73 -19.47 10.83 6.97
C ALA A 73 -19.72 12.04 6.07
N PHE A 74 -18.66 12.63 5.48
CA PHE A 74 -18.78 13.71 4.52
C PHE A 74 -19.52 13.26 3.27
N SER A 75 -19.13 12.13 2.66
CA SER A 75 -19.78 11.57 1.46
C SER A 75 -21.27 11.28 1.71
N ALA A 76 -21.59 10.71 2.86
CA ALA A 76 -23.01 10.47 3.24
C ALA A 76 -23.80 11.77 3.38
N ALA A 77 -23.18 12.85 3.91
CA ALA A 77 -23.82 14.16 4.03
C ALA A 77 -24.06 14.84 2.66
N GLN A 78 -23.15 14.64 1.70
CA GLN A 78 -23.29 15.14 0.33
C GLN A 78 -24.38 14.43 -0.46
N GLN A 79 -24.73 13.19 -0.08
CA GLN A 79 -25.74 12.35 -0.74
C GLN A 79 -25.50 12.12 -2.24
N ILE A 80 -24.26 12.25 -2.69
CA ILE A 80 -23.90 11.96 -4.08
C ILE A 80 -23.82 10.44 -4.24
N LYS A 81 -24.57 9.94 -5.23
CA LYS A 81 -24.68 8.50 -5.51
C LYS A 81 -24.50 8.22 -6.99
N LEU A 82 -23.85 7.11 -7.30
CA LEU A 82 -23.88 6.54 -8.63
C LEU A 82 -25.27 5.96 -8.92
N SER A 83 -25.67 5.99 -10.18
CA SER A 83 -26.96 5.46 -10.62
C SER A 83 -26.78 4.09 -11.26
N TYR A 84 -27.67 3.16 -10.90
CA TYR A 84 -27.69 1.80 -11.44
C TYR A 84 -29.10 1.45 -11.92
N ASN A 85 -29.19 0.62 -12.98
CA ASN A 85 -30.46 0.05 -13.43
C ASN A 85 -30.87 -1.16 -12.58
N GLU A 86 -32.03 -1.75 -12.86
CA GLU A 86 -32.56 -2.93 -12.17
C GLU A 86 -31.65 -4.17 -12.29
N GLN A 87 -30.79 -4.22 -13.31
CA GLN A 87 -29.82 -5.28 -13.54
C GLN A 87 -28.48 -5.03 -12.80
N GLY A 88 -28.38 -3.93 -12.02
CA GLY A 88 -27.17 -3.53 -11.31
C GLY A 88 -26.07 -2.98 -12.23
N GLN A 89 -26.39 -2.59 -13.46
CA GLN A 89 -25.44 -1.96 -14.36
C GLN A 89 -25.41 -0.43 -14.12
N LEU A 90 -24.22 0.13 -14.16
CA LEU A 90 -24.02 1.57 -14.05
C LEU A 90 -24.72 2.29 -15.20
N VAL A 91 -25.45 3.34 -14.88
CA VAL A 91 -26.14 4.18 -15.85
C VAL A 91 -25.86 5.66 -15.57
N ASP A 92 -25.86 6.45 -16.62
CA ASP A 92 -25.92 7.91 -16.53
C ASP A 92 -27.19 8.40 -17.24
N ARG A 93 -27.97 9.24 -16.54
CA ARG A 93 -29.26 9.70 -17.02
C ARG A 93 -30.20 8.58 -17.51
N GLY A 94 -30.09 7.41 -16.87
CA GLY A 94 -30.88 6.21 -17.18
C GLY A 94 -30.37 5.39 -18.36
N LYS A 95 -29.20 5.73 -18.94
CA LYS A 95 -28.62 5.03 -20.11
C LYS A 95 -27.28 4.39 -19.76
N THR A 96 -27.13 3.15 -20.15
CA THR A 96 -25.88 2.38 -20.00
C THR A 96 -24.81 2.87 -20.98
N GLU A 97 -25.18 3.30 -22.17
CA GLU A 97 -24.26 3.79 -23.19
C GLU A 97 -23.55 5.07 -22.74
N GLU A 98 -24.25 5.98 -22.06
CA GLU A 98 -23.64 7.20 -21.51
C GLU A 98 -22.66 6.86 -20.38
N ALA A 99 -23.02 5.95 -19.48
CA ALA A 99 -22.12 5.48 -18.44
C ALA A 99 -20.88 4.79 -19.01
N GLN A 100 -21.02 4.01 -20.08
CA GLN A 100 -19.88 3.39 -20.80
C GLN A 100 -18.99 4.45 -21.47
N GLY A 101 -19.60 5.50 -22.05
CA GLY A 101 -18.85 6.64 -22.61
C GLY A 101 -18.01 7.35 -21.55
N ILE A 102 -18.57 7.55 -20.35
CA ILE A 102 -17.87 8.13 -19.19
C ILE A 102 -16.72 7.22 -18.73
N LEU A 103 -16.95 5.90 -18.64
CA LEU A 103 -15.90 4.94 -18.31
C LEU A 103 -14.79 4.92 -19.36
N SER A 104 -15.15 5.01 -20.66
CA SER A 104 -14.19 5.09 -21.75
C SER A 104 -13.32 6.35 -21.66
N LEU A 105 -13.91 7.51 -21.37
CA LEU A 105 -13.16 8.73 -21.11
C LEU A 105 -12.19 8.54 -19.93
N LEU A 106 -12.64 7.90 -18.86
CA LEU A 106 -11.85 7.73 -17.66
C LEU A 106 -10.68 6.74 -17.86
N GLU A 107 -10.95 5.58 -18.47
CA GLU A 107 -9.98 4.50 -18.61
C GLU A 107 -9.08 4.66 -19.84
N ASN A 108 -9.66 5.05 -21.00
CA ASN A 108 -8.92 5.09 -22.25
C ASN A 108 -8.27 6.45 -22.50
N ASP A 109 -8.95 7.56 -22.23
CA ASP A 109 -8.43 8.88 -22.53
C ASP A 109 -7.60 9.44 -21.37
N TRP A 110 -8.04 9.22 -20.12
CA TRP A 110 -7.32 9.67 -18.93
C TRP A 110 -6.37 8.61 -18.37
N GLY A 111 -6.48 7.35 -18.79
CA GLY A 111 -5.62 6.24 -18.35
C GLY A 111 -5.78 5.90 -16.86
N TYR A 112 -6.93 6.21 -16.26
CA TYR A 112 -7.18 5.92 -14.85
C TYR A 112 -7.59 4.46 -14.65
N PRO A 113 -6.89 3.69 -13.81
CA PRO A 113 -7.23 2.30 -13.55
C PRO A 113 -8.43 2.20 -12.60
N VAL A 114 -9.62 2.04 -13.17
CA VAL A 114 -10.85 1.86 -12.38
C VAL A 114 -10.81 0.52 -11.64
N VAL A 115 -11.06 0.57 -10.34
CA VAL A 115 -11.25 -0.64 -9.53
C VAL A 115 -12.71 -1.04 -9.61
N ALA A 116 -13.00 -2.09 -10.38
CA ALA A 116 -14.38 -2.51 -10.67
C ALA A 116 -15.21 -2.85 -9.40
N SER A 117 -14.56 -3.32 -8.33
CA SER A 117 -15.24 -3.59 -7.06
C SER A 117 -15.74 -2.34 -6.33
N ASP A 118 -15.19 -1.17 -6.66
CA ASP A 118 -15.62 0.11 -6.08
C ASP A 118 -16.98 0.53 -6.66
N LEU A 119 -17.24 0.19 -7.94
CA LEU A 119 -18.51 0.49 -8.61
C LEU A 119 -19.59 -0.54 -8.23
N ASN A 120 -20.07 -0.46 -6.99
CA ASN A 120 -20.95 -1.44 -6.38
C ASN A 120 -22.40 -0.92 -6.28
N PRO A 121 -23.40 -1.57 -6.93
CA PRO A 121 -24.78 -1.15 -6.85
C PRO A 121 -25.39 -1.25 -5.43
N ASN A 122 -24.79 -2.08 -4.54
CA ASN A 122 -25.25 -2.20 -3.15
C ASN A 122 -24.68 -1.09 -2.22
N ASP A 123 -23.63 -0.40 -2.66
CA ASP A 123 -23.11 0.82 -2.02
C ASP A 123 -22.87 1.87 -3.11
N PRO A 124 -23.94 2.59 -3.52
CA PRO A 124 -23.83 3.57 -4.59
C PRO A 124 -23.24 4.92 -4.14
N THR A 125 -22.97 5.09 -2.84
CA THR A 125 -22.46 6.35 -2.29
C THR A 125 -21.04 6.61 -2.75
N VAL A 126 -20.78 7.79 -3.32
CA VAL A 126 -19.44 8.16 -3.80
C VAL A 126 -18.49 8.38 -2.62
N ASN A 127 -17.69 7.38 -2.33
CA ASN A 127 -16.77 7.37 -1.18
C ASN A 127 -15.42 6.68 -1.46
N THR A 128 -15.25 6.08 -2.64
CA THR A 128 -14.00 5.46 -3.11
C THR A 128 -13.30 6.32 -4.17
N ALA A 129 -12.01 6.03 -4.42
CA ALA A 129 -11.25 6.76 -5.42
C ALA A 129 -11.83 6.60 -6.83
N SER A 130 -12.24 5.38 -7.22
CA SER A 130 -12.85 5.11 -8.54
C SER A 130 -14.20 5.81 -8.72
N GLU A 131 -15.02 5.88 -7.68
CA GLU A 131 -16.31 6.58 -7.72
C GLU A 131 -16.14 8.10 -7.84
N TYR A 132 -15.21 8.71 -7.09
CA TYR A 132 -14.89 10.12 -7.23
C TYR A 132 -14.37 10.44 -8.64
N MET A 133 -13.50 9.60 -9.19
CA MET A 133 -12.97 9.76 -10.54
C MET A 133 -14.07 9.59 -11.60
N TYR A 134 -14.98 8.63 -11.41
CA TYR A 134 -16.13 8.45 -12.30
C TYR A 134 -17.04 9.69 -12.28
N GLN A 135 -17.36 10.25 -11.13
CA GLN A 135 -18.16 11.49 -11.04
C GLN A 135 -17.44 12.69 -11.67
N MET A 136 -16.11 12.79 -11.49
CA MET A 136 -15.32 13.82 -12.17
C MET A 136 -15.37 13.65 -13.70
N ALA A 137 -15.24 12.42 -14.18
CA ALA A 137 -15.37 12.11 -15.60
C ALA A 137 -16.78 12.38 -16.13
N THR A 138 -17.83 12.14 -15.33
CA THR A 138 -19.22 12.46 -15.66
C THR A 138 -19.40 13.97 -15.94
N ILE A 139 -18.86 14.82 -15.07
CA ILE A 139 -18.94 16.28 -15.26
C ILE A 139 -18.19 16.69 -16.54
N ALA A 140 -16.98 16.20 -16.74
CA ALA A 140 -16.18 16.50 -17.92
C ALA A 140 -16.86 15.98 -19.20
N TYR A 141 -17.39 14.76 -19.17
CA TYR A 141 -18.09 14.14 -20.29
C TYR A 141 -19.28 14.99 -20.76
N HIS A 142 -20.16 15.36 -19.82
CA HIS A 142 -21.31 16.20 -20.17
C HIS A 142 -20.93 17.61 -20.61
N THR A 143 -19.87 18.17 -20.03
CA THR A 143 -19.31 19.44 -20.47
C THR A 143 -18.84 19.37 -21.91
N MET A 144 -18.10 18.34 -22.29
CA MET A 144 -17.51 18.15 -23.62
C MET A 144 -18.54 17.79 -24.69
N HIS A 145 -19.63 17.11 -24.31
CA HIS A 145 -20.70 16.72 -25.23
C HIS A 145 -21.88 17.72 -25.27
N GLY A 146 -21.75 18.84 -24.56
CA GLY A 146 -22.75 19.88 -24.52
C GLY A 146 -22.72 20.82 -25.73
N THR A 147 -23.79 21.57 -25.91
CA THR A 147 -23.88 22.69 -26.86
C THR A 147 -24.23 23.96 -26.08
N GLN A 148 -23.53 25.05 -26.38
CA GLN A 148 -23.67 26.32 -25.67
C GLN A 148 -24.42 27.32 -26.56
N THR A 149 -25.31 28.10 -25.93
CA THR A 149 -26.02 29.17 -26.64
C THR A 149 -25.29 30.49 -26.45
N VAL A 150 -24.72 31.01 -27.53
CA VAL A 150 -24.00 32.30 -27.54
C VAL A 150 -24.84 33.35 -28.26
N VAL A 151 -25.09 34.49 -27.61
CA VAL A 151 -25.83 35.60 -28.19
C VAL A 151 -24.87 36.76 -28.47
N LEU A 152 -24.79 37.15 -29.76
CA LEU A 152 -24.11 38.38 -30.17
C LEU A 152 -25.15 39.51 -30.32
N THR A 153 -25.02 40.54 -29.52
CA THR A 153 -25.91 41.69 -29.55
C THR A 153 -25.59 42.65 -30.68
N GLU A 154 -24.40 42.59 -31.22
CA GLU A 154 -23.86 43.37 -32.33
C GLU A 154 -22.98 42.51 -33.22
N PRO A 155 -22.77 42.86 -34.50
CA PRO A 155 -21.83 42.15 -35.36
C PRO A 155 -20.40 42.22 -34.79
N LYS A 156 -19.67 41.10 -34.89
CA LYS A 156 -18.25 40.99 -34.46
C LYS A 156 -17.38 40.54 -35.65
N GLU A 157 -16.23 41.15 -35.80
CA GLU A 157 -15.23 40.73 -36.79
C GLU A 157 -14.10 39.97 -36.07
N TYR A 158 -13.75 38.83 -36.64
CA TYR A 158 -12.61 38.05 -36.14
C TYR A 158 -11.91 37.30 -37.26
N LYS A 159 -10.62 37.49 -37.40
CA LYS A 159 -9.77 36.88 -38.47
C LYS A 159 -10.35 36.98 -39.88
N GLY A 160 -10.90 38.14 -40.22
CA GLY A 160 -11.52 38.42 -41.54
C GLY A 160 -12.92 37.81 -41.75
N THR A 161 -13.51 37.22 -40.73
CA THR A 161 -14.89 36.71 -40.75
C THR A 161 -15.76 37.63 -39.93
N THR A 162 -16.90 38.08 -40.51
CA THR A 162 -17.92 38.86 -39.80
C THR A 162 -19.03 37.94 -39.29
N TYR A 163 -19.24 37.95 -37.97
CA TYR A 163 -20.33 37.25 -37.29
C TYR A 163 -21.47 38.24 -37.06
N PRO A 164 -22.62 38.10 -37.75
CA PRO A 164 -23.77 38.99 -37.53
C PRO A 164 -24.28 38.91 -36.08
N ALA A 165 -25.02 39.93 -35.65
CA ALA A 165 -25.79 39.86 -34.42
C ALA A 165 -26.82 38.71 -34.51
N GLY A 166 -26.95 37.91 -33.46
CA GLY A 166 -27.86 36.76 -33.45
C GLY A 166 -27.52 35.73 -32.35
N THR A 167 -28.31 34.67 -32.34
CA THR A 167 -28.13 33.55 -31.42
C THR A 167 -27.49 32.38 -32.13
N TYR A 168 -26.41 31.85 -31.55
CA TYR A 168 -25.61 30.77 -32.11
C TYR A 168 -25.62 29.56 -31.18
N GLN A 169 -25.76 28.38 -31.76
CA GLN A 169 -25.55 27.10 -31.05
C GLN A 169 -24.12 26.65 -31.33
N VAL A 170 -23.30 26.63 -30.29
CA VAL A 170 -21.87 26.30 -30.38
C VAL A 170 -21.61 24.99 -29.67
N PRO A 171 -21.41 23.89 -30.39
CA PRO A 171 -21.07 22.62 -29.77
C PRO A 171 -19.68 22.71 -29.13
N VAL A 172 -19.54 22.07 -27.99
CA VAL A 172 -18.22 21.92 -27.31
C VAL A 172 -17.36 20.92 -28.04
N ASP A 173 -17.97 19.87 -28.58
CA ASP A 173 -17.39 18.96 -29.55
C ASP A 173 -16.08 18.26 -29.04
N GLY A 174 -16.14 17.73 -27.83
CA GLY A 174 -15.02 17.01 -27.19
C GLY A 174 -13.88 17.91 -26.68
N ARG A 175 -14.01 19.23 -26.82
CA ARG A 175 -12.90 20.17 -26.49
C ARG A 175 -12.78 20.45 -25.01
N TYR A 176 -11.54 20.38 -24.51
CA TYR A 176 -11.17 20.89 -23.21
C TYR A 176 -11.03 22.41 -23.19
N PHE A 177 -11.08 23.01 -22.00
CA PHE A 177 -11.01 24.45 -21.78
C PHE A 177 -9.90 25.18 -22.57
N SER A 178 -8.71 24.58 -22.65
CA SER A 178 -7.56 25.18 -23.35
C SER A 178 -7.60 25.08 -24.87
N GLN A 179 -8.51 24.28 -25.44
CA GLN A 179 -8.60 24.01 -26.88
C GLN A 179 -9.50 24.98 -27.63
N PHE A 180 -10.15 25.90 -26.92
CA PHE A 180 -10.97 26.95 -27.53
C PHE A 180 -10.14 28.17 -27.87
N ASP A 181 -10.46 28.80 -28.98
CA ASP A 181 -9.94 30.13 -29.30
C ASP A 181 -10.70 31.18 -28.45
N ARG A 182 -9.99 31.71 -27.45
CA ARG A 182 -10.55 32.66 -26.48
C ARG A 182 -10.96 34.00 -27.09
N GLN A 183 -10.37 34.36 -28.21
CA GLN A 183 -10.63 35.65 -28.89
C GLN A 183 -11.72 35.53 -29.92
N ASP A 184 -12.11 34.31 -30.30
CA ASP A 184 -13.25 34.09 -31.21
C ASP A 184 -14.55 34.48 -30.52
N PRO A 185 -15.39 35.30 -31.16
CA PRO A 185 -16.64 35.86 -30.56
C PRO A 185 -17.65 34.78 -30.19
N LEU A 186 -17.57 33.58 -30.75
CA LEU A 186 -18.44 32.46 -30.41
C LEU A 186 -17.74 31.43 -29.47
N GLN A 187 -16.49 31.07 -29.78
CA GLN A 187 -15.81 30.06 -29.01
C GLN A 187 -15.43 30.54 -27.60
N GLY A 188 -15.00 31.79 -27.43
CA GLY A 188 -14.67 32.34 -26.12
C GLY A 188 -15.83 32.23 -25.11
N PRO A 189 -17.01 32.84 -25.43
CA PRO A 189 -18.16 32.70 -24.56
C PRO A 189 -18.68 31.27 -24.39
N ALA A 190 -18.66 30.45 -25.45
CA ALA A 190 -19.05 29.03 -25.36
C ALA A 190 -18.14 28.25 -24.40
N ARG A 191 -16.83 28.52 -24.43
CA ARG A 191 -15.88 27.94 -23.47
C ARG A 191 -16.23 28.29 -22.04
N ASP A 192 -16.48 29.58 -21.78
CA ASP A 192 -16.76 30.09 -20.42
C ASP A 192 -18.09 29.57 -19.85
N GLN A 193 -19.05 29.29 -20.73
CA GLN A 193 -20.32 28.67 -20.35
C GLN A 193 -20.14 27.17 -20.07
N ALA A 194 -19.50 26.44 -20.97
CA ALA A 194 -19.29 25.00 -20.85
C ALA A 194 -18.41 24.68 -19.64
N TRP A 195 -17.21 25.24 -19.62
CA TRP A 195 -16.23 25.09 -18.54
C TRP A 195 -16.41 26.20 -17.50
N SER A 196 -17.61 26.30 -16.96
CA SER A 196 -17.97 27.30 -15.97
C SER A 196 -17.17 27.17 -14.69
N GLY A 197 -17.18 28.23 -13.85
CA GLY A 197 -16.58 28.16 -12.52
C GLY A 197 -17.16 27.03 -11.67
N THR A 198 -18.45 26.72 -11.82
CA THR A 198 -19.10 25.59 -11.14
C THR A 198 -18.55 24.25 -11.62
N ALA A 199 -18.41 24.04 -12.93
CA ALA A 199 -17.82 22.79 -13.46
C ALA A 199 -16.39 22.59 -12.95
N HIS A 200 -15.57 23.64 -12.98
CA HIS A 200 -14.20 23.57 -12.44
C HIS A 200 -14.17 23.30 -10.94
N ALA A 201 -15.07 23.93 -10.16
CA ALA A 201 -15.12 23.72 -8.71
C ALA A 201 -15.51 22.27 -8.36
N LEU A 202 -16.53 21.73 -9.05
CA LEU A 202 -16.94 20.33 -8.84
C LEU A 202 -15.84 19.33 -9.23
N ILE A 203 -15.17 19.54 -10.36
CA ILE A 203 -14.04 18.70 -10.78
C ILE A 203 -12.91 18.77 -9.73
N ALA A 204 -12.61 19.96 -9.21
CA ALA A 204 -11.58 20.13 -8.18
C ALA A 204 -11.98 19.44 -6.86
N GLU A 205 -13.22 19.58 -6.41
CA GLU A 205 -13.73 18.92 -5.21
C GLU A 205 -13.66 17.39 -5.32
N LEU A 206 -14.10 16.83 -6.44
CA LEU A 206 -14.04 15.40 -6.70
C LEU A 206 -12.58 14.90 -6.81
N GLY A 207 -11.69 15.73 -7.37
CA GLY A 207 -10.25 15.46 -7.38
C GLY A 207 -9.67 15.38 -5.95
N VAL A 208 -10.07 16.26 -5.05
CA VAL A 208 -9.70 16.19 -3.62
C VAL A 208 -10.25 14.91 -2.99
N GLY A 209 -11.49 14.53 -3.28
CA GLY A 209 -12.09 13.27 -2.85
C GLY A 209 -11.26 12.06 -3.29
N THR A 210 -10.88 12.01 -4.56
CA THR A 210 -10.01 10.97 -5.12
C THR A 210 -8.66 10.89 -4.39
N MET A 211 -7.99 12.02 -4.21
CA MET A 211 -6.69 12.08 -3.52
C MET A 211 -6.80 11.62 -2.07
N THR A 212 -7.88 12.02 -1.39
CA THR A 212 -8.13 11.60 0.00
C THR A 212 -8.35 10.09 0.08
N ALA A 213 -9.23 9.53 -0.75
CA ALA A 213 -9.51 8.10 -0.77
C ALA A 213 -8.25 7.28 -1.10
N THR A 214 -7.46 7.70 -2.09
CA THR A 214 -6.18 7.06 -2.46
C THR A 214 -5.17 7.12 -1.30
N SER A 215 -5.07 8.27 -0.61
CA SER A 215 -4.17 8.42 0.54
C SER A 215 -4.55 7.49 1.69
N LEU A 216 -5.84 7.28 1.91
CA LEU A 216 -6.34 6.33 2.91
C LEU A 216 -6.00 4.88 2.54
N GLN A 217 -6.12 4.50 1.28
CA GLN A 217 -5.69 3.18 0.79
C GLN A 217 -4.19 2.95 1.02
N MET A 218 -3.37 3.96 0.71
CA MET A 218 -1.92 3.92 1.02
C MET A 218 -1.66 3.79 2.52
N GLY A 219 -2.42 4.50 3.35
CA GLY A 219 -2.33 4.41 4.81
C GLY A 219 -2.58 3.00 5.32
N TYR A 220 -3.60 2.30 4.82
CA TYR A 220 -3.84 0.89 5.15
C TYR A 220 -2.71 -0.02 4.66
N GLY A 221 -2.18 0.22 3.46
CA GLY A 221 -1.03 -0.51 2.92
C GLY A 221 0.21 -0.36 3.81
N LEU A 222 0.54 0.87 4.24
CA LEU A 222 1.66 1.13 5.14
C LEU A 222 1.45 0.49 6.52
N ALA A 223 0.25 0.54 7.06
CA ALA A 223 -0.07 -0.13 8.33
C ALA A 223 0.17 -1.63 8.24
N GLY A 224 -0.28 -2.27 7.15
CA GLY A 224 -0.04 -3.69 6.88
C GLY A 224 1.44 -4.02 6.70
N LEU A 225 2.19 -3.19 5.99
CA LEU A 225 3.64 -3.33 5.81
C LEU A 225 4.38 -3.28 7.16
N PHE A 226 4.09 -2.27 7.98
CA PHE A 226 4.69 -2.16 9.31
C PHE A 226 4.32 -3.33 10.22
N ALA A 227 3.07 -3.79 10.19
CA ALA A 227 2.65 -4.95 10.95
C ALA A 227 3.37 -6.22 10.49
N GLY A 228 3.52 -6.44 9.18
CA GLY A 228 4.25 -7.58 8.61
C GLY A 228 5.73 -7.59 8.97
N ILE A 229 6.42 -6.46 8.77
CA ILE A 229 7.83 -6.32 9.16
C ILE A 229 7.98 -6.51 10.68
N GLY A 230 7.12 -5.84 11.47
CA GLY A 230 7.15 -5.91 12.93
C GLY A 230 6.98 -7.34 13.45
N LEU A 231 6.02 -8.07 12.92
CA LEU A 231 5.78 -9.47 13.31
C LEU A 231 6.97 -10.35 12.93
N THR A 232 7.51 -10.22 11.71
CA THR A 232 8.65 -11.03 11.24
C THR A 232 9.88 -10.79 12.10
N VAL A 233 10.23 -9.52 12.36
CA VAL A 233 11.40 -9.15 13.17
C VAL A 233 11.20 -9.56 14.63
N LEU A 234 9.99 -9.43 15.18
CA LEU A 234 9.68 -9.89 16.54
C LEU A 234 9.85 -11.39 16.68
N VAL A 235 9.30 -12.18 15.76
CA VAL A 235 9.41 -13.65 15.77
C VAL A 235 10.88 -14.07 15.63
N ALA A 236 11.63 -13.45 14.72
CA ALA A 236 13.06 -13.71 14.57
C ALA A 236 13.84 -13.38 15.85
N GLY A 237 13.55 -12.23 16.47
CA GLY A 237 14.17 -11.83 17.73
C GLY A 237 13.89 -12.80 18.88
N LEU A 238 12.63 -13.18 19.06
CA LEU A 238 12.21 -14.16 20.08
C LEU A 238 12.82 -15.54 19.81
N GLY A 239 12.89 -15.94 18.53
CA GLY A 239 13.54 -17.19 18.11
C GLY A 239 15.02 -17.23 18.49
N LEU A 240 15.76 -16.12 18.28
CA LEU A 240 17.17 -16.01 18.70
C LEU A 240 17.33 -16.06 20.23
N VAL A 241 16.44 -15.37 20.97
CA VAL A 241 16.45 -15.44 22.45
C VAL A 241 16.17 -16.87 22.92
N TRP A 242 15.25 -17.57 22.27
CA TRP A 242 14.93 -18.95 22.60
C TRP A 242 16.08 -19.89 22.27
N ALA A 243 16.70 -19.78 21.08
CA ALA A 243 17.84 -20.58 20.66
C ALA A 243 19.10 -20.36 21.53
N ALA A 244 19.24 -19.15 22.08
CA ALA A 244 20.34 -18.80 23.00
C ALA A 244 20.07 -19.18 24.46
N ARG A 245 19.10 -20.05 24.78
CA ARG A 245 18.92 -20.60 26.12
C ARG A 245 20.01 -21.66 26.37
N PRO A 246 20.67 -21.64 27.55
CA PRO A 246 21.57 -22.73 27.91
C PRO A 246 20.82 -24.06 27.85
N ALA A 247 21.46 -25.08 27.28
CA ALA A 247 20.90 -26.43 27.38
C ALA A 247 20.83 -26.79 28.88
N GLU A 248 19.67 -27.25 29.35
CA GLU A 248 19.55 -27.77 30.71
C GLU A 248 20.57 -28.88 30.87
N GLU A 249 21.59 -28.66 31.72
CA GLU A 249 22.58 -29.65 32.10
C GLU A 249 21.82 -30.82 32.75
N LYS A 250 21.66 -31.92 31.98
CA LYS A 250 21.08 -33.13 32.53
C LYS A 250 21.97 -33.54 33.66
N ALA A 251 21.50 -33.37 34.90
CA ALA A 251 22.22 -33.82 36.10
C ALA A 251 22.84 -35.19 35.85
N PRO A 252 24.17 -35.37 36.10
CA PRO A 252 24.83 -36.64 35.86
C PRO A 252 24.07 -37.71 36.65
N LYS A 253 23.59 -38.75 35.95
CA LYS A 253 23.00 -39.91 36.61
C LYS A 253 24.04 -40.46 37.59
N THR A 254 23.83 -40.18 38.87
CA THR A 254 24.66 -40.73 39.97
C THR A 254 24.67 -42.24 39.78
N ARG A 255 25.82 -42.77 39.34
CA ARG A 255 26.03 -44.21 39.19
C ARG A 255 26.01 -44.80 40.60
N ALA A 256 24.96 -45.56 40.89
CA ALA A 256 24.82 -46.22 42.16
C ALA A 256 26.09 -47.06 42.40
N ILE A 257 26.83 -46.77 43.48
CA ILE A 257 27.98 -47.55 43.92
C ILE A 257 27.42 -48.89 44.41
N PRO A 258 27.91 -50.05 43.87
CA PRO A 258 27.46 -51.34 44.37
C PRO A 258 27.83 -51.47 45.84
N GLN A 259 26.82 -51.83 46.66
CA GLN A 259 27.10 -52.11 48.08
C GLN A 259 27.88 -53.44 48.23
N PRO A 260 28.88 -53.51 49.15
CA PRO A 260 29.60 -54.73 49.40
C PRO A 260 28.66 -55.75 50.00
N ILE A 261 28.78 -57.00 49.53
CA ILE A 261 28.04 -58.19 50.07
C ILE A 261 28.58 -58.51 51.44
N PRO A 262 27.75 -58.60 52.48
CA PRO A 262 28.22 -59.03 53.79
C PRO A 262 28.71 -60.52 53.77
N ALA A 263 29.81 -60.83 54.47
CA ALA A 263 30.45 -62.16 54.56
C ALA A 263 29.58 -63.10 55.41
#